data_a6419fc2164e09bdc34a2defb30ee9f1
#
_entry.id   a6419fc2164e09bdc34a2defb30ee9f1
#
_cell.length_a   1.000
_cell.length_b   1.000
_cell.length_c   1.000
_cell.angle_alpha   90.00
_cell.angle_beta   90.00
_cell.angle_gamma   90.00
#
_symmetry.space_group_name_H-M   'P 1'
#
loop_
_entity.id
_entity.type
_entity.pdbx_description
1 polymer ?
#
loop_
_entity_poly.entity_id
_entity_poly.type
_entity_poly.pdbx_seq_one_letter_code
_entity_poly.pdbx_strand_id
1 'polypeptide(L)'
;MNKIGKYTLYLLVVAAFLWALNIYLKPISHAKVLLNSSGEVENKIEDNFLYRDLNKNGKLDIYEDSRQPVESRVEDLLSKMTLEEKVGQMFHPPVLIKPDPLFKSFLDAMSGGVSMEEFISLKHISHFNFYGEAAPIDIAIRLNQLQKVAEETRLGIPVTFSTDPLHEVPRGGGIAAFSLDGISKWPSQLGFAATRDTDLIFKFGQIASAEYRA
;
A
#
# COMPACT_ATOMS: atom_id res chain seq x y z
N MET A 1 -28.56 -18.44 37.92
CA MET A 1 -28.18 -17.11 37.43
C MET A 1 -29.38 -16.20 37.58
N ASN A 2 -29.26 -15.12 38.32
CA ASN A 2 -30.35 -14.16 38.50
C ASN A 2 -30.59 -13.37 37.20
N LYS A 3 -31.74 -12.65 37.11
CA LYS A 3 -32.07 -11.90 35.88
C LYS A 3 -30.95 -10.93 35.43
N ILE A 4 -30.31 -10.28 36.40
CA ILE A 4 -29.20 -9.33 36.14
C ILE A 4 -28.03 -10.06 35.47
N GLY A 5 -27.62 -11.24 35.98
CA GLY A 5 -26.51 -12.01 35.38
C GLY A 5 -26.82 -12.50 33.95
N LYS A 6 -28.10 -12.76 33.62
CA LYS A 6 -28.48 -13.08 32.22
C LYS A 6 -28.35 -11.89 31.27
N TYR A 7 -28.76 -10.70 31.73
CA TYR A 7 -28.61 -9.49 30.90
C TYR A 7 -27.14 -9.08 30.69
N THR A 8 -26.31 -9.20 31.75
CA THR A 8 -24.88 -8.95 31.64
C THR A 8 -24.20 -9.91 30.67
N LEU A 9 -24.53 -11.20 30.71
CA LEU A 9 -23.99 -12.19 29.80
C LEU A 9 -24.44 -11.87 28.34
N TYR A 10 -25.70 -11.52 28.13
CA TYR A 10 -26.20 -11.15 26.81
C TYR A 10 -25.46 -9.93 26.24
N LEU A 11 -25.28 -8.87 27.04
CA LEU A 11 -24.54 -7.68 26.62
C LEU A 11 -23.09 -7.99 26.26
N LEU A 12 -22.41 -8.86 27.01
CA LEU A 12 -21.04 -9.30 26.71
C LEU A 12 -20.98 -10.09 25.39
N VAL A 13 -21.93 -10.96 25.13
CA VAL A 13 -22.01 -11.71 23.86
C VAL A 13 -22.25 -10.78 22.68
N VAL A 14 -23.17 -9.81 22.81
CA VAL A 14 -23.42 -8.82 21.78
C VAL A 14 -22.20 -7.94 21.55
N ALA A 15 -21.51 -7.49 22.60
CA ALA A 15 -20.29 -6.70 22.47
C ALA A 15 -19.18 -7.49 21.78
N ALA A 16 -18.99 -8.76 22.13
CA ALA A 16 -18.02 -9.64 21.48
C ALA A 16 -18.35 -9.88 20.01
N PHE A 17 -19.63 -10.06 19.68
CA PHE A 17 -20.10 -10.20 18.30
C PHE A 17 -19.85 -8.92 17.48
N LEU A 18 -20.20 -7.76 18.02
CA LEU A 18 -19.97 -6.47 17.36
C LEU A 18 -18.47 -6.19 17.17
N TRP A 19 -17.65 -6.57 18.15
CA TRP A 19 -16.21 -6.46 18.05
C TRP A 19 -15.64 -7.38 16.96
N ALA A 20 -16.07 -8.65 16.89
CA ALA A 20 -15.69 -9.59 15.85
C ALA A 20 -16.16 -9.11 14.47
N LEU A 21 -17.37 -8.58 14.36
CA LEU A 21 -17.92 -8.01 13.14
C LEU A 21 -17.10 -6.79 12.67
N ASN A 22 -16.69 -5.94 13.60
CA ASN A 22 -15.83 -4.79 13.27
C ASN A 22 -14.44 -5.24 12.77
N ILE A 23 -13.84 -6.28 13.34
CA ILE A 23 -12.59 -6.84 12.85
C ILE A 23 -12.74 -7.39 11.44
N TYR A 24 -13.85 -8.09 11.18
CA TYR A 24 -14.09 -8.75 9.90
C TYR A 24 -14.45 -7.76 8.77
N LEU A 25 -15.41 -6.86 9.03
CA LEU A 25 -15.91 -5.91 8.03
C LEU A 25 -15.13 -4.59 8.01
N LYS A 26 -14.38 -4.29 9.08
CA LYS A 26 -13.66 -3.02 9.27
C LYS A 26 -14.50 -1.74 9.01
N PRO A 27 -15.80 -1.69 9.40
CA PRO A 27 -16.65 -0.53 9.11
C PRO A 27 -16.13 0.75 9.76
N ILE A 28 -15.53 0.66 10.95
CA ILE A 28 -14.94 1.81 11.65
C ILE A 28 -13.72 2.33 10.91
N SER A 29 -12.85 1.45 10.43
CA SER A 29 -11.70 1.79 9.60
C SER A 29 -12.13 2.49 8.30
N HIS A 30 -13.11 1.92 7.60
CA HIS A 30 -13.69 2.52 6.39
C HIS A 30 -14.27 3.92 6.64
N ALA A 31 -15.04 4.07 7.72
CA ALA A 31 -15.62 5.37 8.08
C ALA A 31 -14.54 6.42 8.39
N LYS A 32 -13.46 6.05 9.10
CA LYS A 32 -12.34 6.95 9.38
C LYS A 32 -11.64 7.41 8.09
N VAL A 33 -11.39 6.48 7.16
CA VAL A 33 -10.76 6.80 5.87
C VAL A 33 -11.64 7.76 5.08
N LEU A 34 -12.95 7.49 4.96
CA LEU A 34 -13.90 8.36 4.27
C LEU A 34 -14.00 9.75 4.89
N LEU A 35 -14.01 9.85 6.22
CA LEU A 35 -14.08 11.14 6.93
C LEU A 35 -12.78 11.94 6.77
N ASN A 36 -11.67 11.31 6.43
CA ASN A 36 -10.38 11.97 6.20
C ASN A 36 -10.08 12.22 4.72
N SER A 37 -10.98 11.82 3.82
CA SER A 37 -10.83 12.08 2.39
C SER A 37 -10.98 13.58 2.10
N SER A 38 -10.06 14.12 1.29
CA SER A 38 -10.11 15.51 0.79
C SER A 38 -10.86 15.62 -0.55
N GLY A 39 -11.50 14.54 -0.99
CA GLY A 39 -12.22 14.46 -2.25
C GLY A 39 -11.38 13.87 -3.41
N GLU A 40 -12.04 13.72 -4.55
CA GLU A 40 -11.42 13.17 -5.76
C GLU A 40 -10.48 14.19 -6.42
N VAL A 41 -9.44 13.66 -7.05
CA VAL A 41 -8.50 14.46 -7.85
C VAL A 41 -9.12 14.77 -9.20
N GLU A 42 -9.18 16.04 -9.55
CA GLU A 42 -9.66 16.50 -10.84
C GLU A 42 -8.51 16.74 -11.81
N ASN A 43 -8.76 16.46 -13.10
CA ASN A 43 -7.89 16.90 -14.18
C ASN A 43 -8.28 18.32 -14.56
N LYS A 44 -7.30 19.22 -14.58
CA LYS A 44 -7.49 20.64 -14.95
C LYS A 44 -6.54 21.05 -16.04
N ILE A 45 -6.86 22.15 -16.72
CA ILE A 45 -6.03 22.73 -17.75
C ILE A 45 -5.71 24.17 -17.36
N GLU A 46 -4.41 24.48 -17.30
CA GLU A 46 -3.89 25.83 -17.11
C GLU A 46 -2.81 26.07 -18.17
N ASP A 47 -2.91 27.17 -18.90
CA ASP A 47 -2.01 27.54 -20.01
C ASP A 47 -1.76 26.41 -21.04
N ASN A 48 -2.82 25.73 -21.45
CA ASN A 48 -2.79 24.55 -22.33
C ASN A 48 -2.02 23.34 -21.78
N PHE A 49 -1.76 23.31 -20.47
CA PHE A 49 -1.15 22.19 -19.79
C PHE A 49 -2.18 21.44 -18.95
N LEU A 50 -2.34 20.15 -19.24
CA LEU A 50 -3.21 19.25 -18.48
C LEU A 50 -2.46 18.78 -17.24
N TYR A 51 -3.02 19.03 -16.06
CA TYR A 51 -2.45 18.59 -14.79
C TYR A 51 -3.51 17.95 -13.89
N ARG A 52 -3.07 17.29 -12.85
CA ARG A 52 -3.90 16.73 -11.80
C ARG A 52 -3.82 17.65 -10.58
N ASP A 53 -4.95 18.18 -10.16
CA ASP A 53 -5.07 19.03 -8.97
C ASP A 53 -5.07 18.14 -7.72
N LEU A 54 -3.85 17.72 -7.30
CA LEU A 54 -3.66 16.71 -6.25
C LEU A 54 -4.09 17.22 -4.87
N ASN A 55 -3.91 18.51 -4.59
CA ASN A 55 -4.30 19.10 -3.31
C ASN A 55 -5.69 19.77 -3.34
N LYS A 56 -6.40 19.71 -4.48
CA LYS A 56 -7.77 20.19 -4.67
C LYS A 56 -7.94 21.70 -4.41
N ASN A 57 -6.88 22.50 -4.60
CA ASN A 57 -6.90 23.93 -4.39
C ASN A 57 -7.33 24.73 -5.64
N GLY A 58 -7.45 24.07 -6.78
CA GLY A 58 -7.88 24.66 -8.04
C GLY A 58 -6.81 25.40 -8.81
N LYS A 59 -5.52 25.29 -8.45
CA LYS A 59 -4.38 25.95 -9.07
C LYS A 59 -3.31 24.94 -9.40
N LEU A 60 -2.51 25.23 -10.41
CA LEU A 60 -1.33 24.43 -10.72
C LEU A 60 -0.18 24.78 -9.76
N ASP A 61 0.06 23.91 -8.80
CA ASP A 61 1.22 24.02 -7.92
C ASP A 61 2.50 23.50 -8.57
N ILE A 62 3.66 23.96 -8.10
CA ILE A 62 4.96 23.54 -8.68
C ILE A 62 5.15 22.02 -8.59
N TYR A 63 4.74 21.39 -7.49
CA TYR A 63 4.90 19.94 -7.32
C TYR A 63 4.01 19.12 -8.27
N GLU A 64 2.92 19.69 -8.77
CA GLU A 64 1.99 19.09 -9.73
C GLU A 64 2.44 19.27 -11.17
N ASP A 65 3.26 20.27 -11.44
CA ASP A 65 3.76 20.59 -12.78
C ASP A 65 4.95 19.69 -13.16
N SER A 66 4.69 18.67 -13.98
CA SER A 66 5.74 17.76 -14.45
C SER A 66 6.81 18.39 -15.34
N ARG A 67 6.64 19.64 -15.79
CA ARG A 67 7.61 20.40 -16.57
C ARG A 67 8.70 21.03 -15.70
N GLN A 68 8.43 21.16 -14.39
CA GLN A 68 9.36 21.73 -13.43
C GLN A 68 10.47 20.74 -13.06
N PRO A 69 11.68 21.23 -12.73
CA PRO A 69 12.73 20.38 -12.20
C PRO A 69 12.28 19.58 -10.96
N VAL A 70 12.78 18.36 -10.82
CA VAL A 70 12.38 17.47 -9.72
C VAL A 70 12.68 18.12 -8.36
N GLU A 71 13.82 18.79 -8.21
CA GLU A 71 14.25 19.48 -6.99
C GLU A 71 13.23 20.54 -6.58
N SER A 72 12.80 21.39 -7.54
CA SER A 72 11.80 22.44 -7.27
C SER A 72 10.44 21.84 -6.88
N ARG A 73 10.04 20.75 -7.50
CA ARG A 73 8.81 20.03 -7.16
C ARG A 73 8.87 19.43 -5.75
N VAL A 74 10.01 18.85 -5.39
CA VAL A 74 10.24 18.29 -4.04
C VAL A 74 10.22 19.40 -2.98
N GLU A 75 10.90 20.52 -3.21
CA GLU A 75 10.92 21.66 -2.29
C GLU A 75 9.53 22.24 -2.08
N ASP A 76 8.76 22.42 -3.15
CA ASP A 76 7.39 22.92 -3.06
C ASP A 76 6.49 21.97 -2.26
N LEU A 77 6.53 20.66 -2.55
CA LEU A 77 5.78 19.66 -1.80
C LEU A 77 6.16 19.66 -0.32
N LEU A 78 7.47 19.64 -0.01
CA LEU A 78 7.97 19.66 1.37
C LEU A 78 7.54 20.92 2.13
N SER A 79 7.46 22.08 1.45
CA SER A 79 6.98 23.31 2.06
C SER A 79 5.50 23.25 2.49
N LYS A 80 4.71 22.45 1.79
CA LYS A 80 3.27 22.25 2.02
C LYS A 80 2.96 21.15 3.05
N MET A 81 3.91 20.24 3.29
CA MET A 81 3.73 19.10 4.20
C MET A 81 3.78 19.51 5.66
N THR A 82 2.86 18.95 6.47
CA THR A 82 2.92 19.01 7.93
C THR A 82 4.05 18.12 8.47
N LEU A 83 4.36 18.26 9.77
CA LEU A 83 5.36 17.40 10.42
C LEU A 83 4.91 15.93 10.40
N GLU A 84 3.64 15.66 10.66
CA GLU A 84 3.05 14.32 10.66
C GLU A 84 3.15 13.68 9.28
N GLU A 85 2.88 14.42 8.21
CA GLU A 85 3.02 13.95 6.84
C GLU A 85 4.49 13.64 6.50
N LYS A 86 5.43 14.48 6.93
CA LYS A 86 6.87 14.22 6.75
C LYS A 86 7.33 12.98 7.50
N VAL A 87 6.85 12.80 8.74
CA VAL A 87 7.15 11.61 9.54
C VAL A 87 6.57 10.34 8.88
N GLY A 88 5.35 10.41 8.35
CA GLY A 88 4.74 9.30 7.63
C GLY A 88 5.58 8.79 6.46
N GLN A 89 6.27 9.69 5.74
CA GLN A 89 7.15 9.30 4.62
C GLN A 89 8.41 8.53 5.06
N MET A 90 8.75 8.53 6.35
CA MET A 90 9.92 7.81 6.87
C MET A 90 9.63 6.34 7.19
N PHE A 91 8.37 5.90 7.11
CA PHE A 91 7.96 4.52 7.40
C PHE A 91 7.77 3.72 6.13
N HIS A 92 8.14 2.45 6.19
CA HIS A 92 8.05 1.50 5.08
C HIS A 92 7.56 0.13 5.60
N PRO A 93 6.29 0.05 6.06
CA PRO A 93 5.75 -1.18 6.64
C PRO A 93 5.50 -2.25 5.57
N PRO A 94 5.49 -3.52 5.97
CA PRO A 94 5.07 -4.61 5.10
C PRO A 94 3.57 -4.55 4.84
N VAL A 95 3.16 -5.02 3.65
CA VAL A 95 1.77 -5.21 3.28
C VAL A 95 1.56 -6.58 2.64
N LEU A 96 0.41 -7.17 2.91
CA LEU A 96 -0.02 -8.41 2.27
C LEU A 96 -1.11 -8.11 1.24
N ILE A 97 -0.91 -8.63 0.03
CA ILE A 97 -1.90 -8.49 -1.05
C ILE A 97 -3.06 -9.48 -0.84
N LYS A 98 -2.74 -10.75 -0.61
CA LYS A 98 -3.71 -11.82 -0.28
C LYS A 98 -3.20 -12.58 0.95
N PRO A 99 -3.47 -12.10 2.16
CA PRO A 99 -3.00 -12.79 3.34
C PRO A 99 -3.77 -14.10 3.56
N ASP A 100 -3.05 -15.15 3.94
CA ASP A 100 -3.65 -16.28 4.64
C ASP A 100 -4.44 -15.75 5.86
N PRO A 101 -5.66 -16.23 6.11
CA PRO A 101 -6.52 -15.71 7.19
C PRO A 101 -5.85 -15.72 8.56
N LEU A 102 -5.05 -16.75 8.88
CA LEU A 102 -4.33 -16.85 10.15
C LEU A 102 -3.19 -15.82 10.23
N PHE A 103 -2.45 -15.69 9.14
CA PHE A 103 -1.36 -14.72 9.07
C PHE A 103 -1.86 -13.28 9.06
N LYS A 104 -2.99 -13.03 8.38
CA LYS A 104 -3.69 -11.74 8.46
C LYS A 104 -4.07 -11.39 9.88
N SER A 105 -4.64 -12.34 10.63
CA SER A 105 -5.00 -12.11 12.04
C SER A 105 -3.78 -11.78 12.91
N PHE A 106 -2.64 -12.43 12.65
CA PHE A 106 -1.39 -12.14 13.34
C PHE A 106 -0.86 -10.74 13.01
N LEU A 107 -0.85 -10.35 11.74
CA LEU A 107 -0.43 -9.00 11.33
C LEU A 107 -1.40 -7.92 11.80
N ASP A 108 -2.70 -8.17 11.72
CA ASP A 108 -3.72 -7.27 12.26
C ASP A 108 -3.52 -7.06 13.76
N ALA A 109 -3.15 -8.10 14.52
CA ALA A 109 -2.81 -7.99 15.93
C ALA A 109 -1.53 -7.17 16.17
N MET A 110 -0.48 -7.37 15.36
CA MET A 110 0.76 -6.62 15.45
C MET A 110 0.60 -5.15 15.07
N SER A 111 -0.23 -4.85 14.07
CA SER A 111 -0.51 -3.49 13.61
C SER A 111 -1.60 -2.78 14.43
N GLY A 112 -2.12 -3.41 15.50
CA GLY A 112 -3.25 -2.88 16.27
C GLY A 112 -4.55 -2.82 15.48
N GLY A 113 -4.71 -3.66 14.43
CA GLY A 113 -5.90 -3.72 13.58
C GLY A 113 -6.00 -2.59 12.55
N VAL A 114 -4.95 -1.78 12.39
CA VAL A 114 -4.91 -0.67 11.42
C VAL A 114 -4.90 -1.23 9.99
N SER A 115 -5.78 -0.71 9.14
CA SER A 115 -5.83 -1.09 7.72
C SER A 115 -4.79 -0.34 6.91
N MET A 116 -4.51 -0.83 5.69
CA MET A 116 -3.62 -0.14 4.74
C MET A 116 -4.14 1.26 4.39
N GLU A 117 -5.45 1.36 4.19
CA GLU A 117 -6.11 2.61 3.91
C GLU A 117 -5.95 3.60 5.06
N GLU A 118 -6.01 3.14 6.32
CA GLU A 118 -5.72 3.98 7.50
C GLU A 118 -4.25 4.38 7.57
N PHE A 119 -3.30 3.50 7.20
CA PHE A 119 -1.88 3.87 7.10
C PHE A 119 -1.67 5.01 6.10
N ILE A 120 -2.33 4.96 4.95
CA ILE A 120 -2.23 6.00 3.93
C ILE A 120 -2.93 7.29 4.40
N SER A 121 -4.22 7.21 4.75
CA SER A 121 -5.04 8.40 4.96
C SER A 121 -4.82 9.07 6.32
N LEU A 122 -4.52 8.29 7.39
CA LEU A 122 -4.44 8.81 8.77
C LEU A 122 -3.00 8.85 9.31
N LYS A 123 -2.12 8.01 8.78
CA LYS A 123 -0.70 7.96 9.20
C LYS A 123 0.25 8.54 8.15
N HIS A 124 -0.30 8.95 7.00
CA HIS A 124 0.43 9.59 5.90
C HIS A 124 1.61 8.76 5.36
N ILE A 125 1.53 7.42 5.51
CA ILE A 125 2.54 6.48 5.01
C ILE A 125 2.28 6.26 3.52
N SER A 126 3.30 6.48 2.69
CA SER A 126 3.21 6.31 1.24
C SER A 126 4.18 5.28 0.67
N HIS A 127 4.97 4.61 1.51
CA HIS A 127 5.91 3.57 1.08
C HIS A 127 5.57 2.26 1.74
N PHE A 128 5.46 1.19 0.95
CA PHE A 128 5.11 -0.15 1.45
C PHE A 128 5.94 -1.21 0.75
N ASN A 129 6.35 -2.23 1.51
CA ASN A 129 6.93 -3.43 0.95
C ASN A 129 5.88 -4.53 0.93
N PHE A 130 5.54 -5.06 -0.25
CA PHE A 130 4.47 -6.03 -0.33
C PHE A 130 5.00 -7.48 -0.35
N TYR A 131 4.25 -8.36 0.33
CA TYR A 131 4.54 -9.77 0.49
C TYR A 131 3.33 -10.62 0.14
N GLY A 132 3.57 -11.89 -0.11
CA GLY A 132 2.57 -12.91 -0.33
C GLY A 132 2.43 -13.33 -1.79
N GLU A 133 1.69 -14.41 -2.00
CA GLU A 133 1.39 -14.95 -3.33
C GLU A 133 0.08 -14.37 -3.84
N ALA A 134 0.09 -13.78 -5.02
CA ALA A 134 -1.11 -13.33 -5.69
C ALA A 134 -0.92 -13.31 -7.20
N ALA A 135 -2.00 -13.46 -7.94
CA ALA A 135 -1.97 -13.28 -9.39
C ALA A 135 -1.67 -11.80 -9.72
N PRO A 136 -0.93 -11.49 -10.79
CA PRO A 136 -0.59 -10.11 -11.16
C PRO A 136 -1.82 -9.19 -11.23
N ILE A 137 -2.94 -9.68 -11.75
CA ILE A 137 -4.19 -8.92 -11.83
C ILE A 137 -4.74 -8.53 -10.45
N ASP A 138 -4.67 -9.42 -9.46
CA ASP A 138 -5.13 -9.12 -8.09
C ASP A 138 -4.24 -8.05 -7.45
N ILE A 139 -2.93 -8.10 -7.72
CA ILE A 139 -1.97 -7.11 -7.28
C ILE A 139 -2.31 -5.75 -7.91
N ALA A 140 -2.45 -5.69 -9.22
CA ALA A 140 -2.77 -4.46 -9.94
C ALA A 140 -4.06 -3.81 -9.43
N ILE A 141 -5.13 -4.60 -9.25
CA ILE A 141 -6.40 -4.13 -8.70
C ILE A 141 -6.19 -3.56 -7.29
N ARG A 142 -5.47 -4.28 -6.42
CA ARG A 142 -5.25 -3.84 -5.04
C ARG A 142 -4.40 -2.59 -4.97
N LEU A 143 -3.30 -2.51 -5.74
CA LEU A 143 -2.44 -1.34 -5.78
C LEU A 143 -3.19 -0.12 -6.30
N ASN A 144 -4.02 -0.26 -7.34
CA ASN A 144 -4.85 0.83 -7.87
C ASN A 144 -5.86 1.34 -6.82
N GLN A 145 -6.47 0.44 -6.03
CA GLN A 145 -7.34 0.86 -4.92
C GLN A 145 -6.60 1.70 -3.88
N LEU A 146 -5.38 1.31 -3.52
CA LEU A 146 -4.55 2.04 -2.56
C LEU A 146 -4.06 3.39 -3.13
N GLN A 147 -3.73 3.44 -4.43
CA GLN A 147 -3.42 4.70 -5.11
C GLN A 147 -4.62 5.66 -5.06
N LYS A 148 -5.84 5.16 -5.28
CA LYS A 148 -7.04 6.01 -5.16
C LYS A 148 -7.18 6.61 -3.75
N VAL A 149 -6.98 5.81 -2.71
CA VAL A 149 -6.97 6.33 -1.32
C VAL A 149 -5.90 7.40 -1.12
N ALA A 150 -4.70 7.20 -1.67
CA ALA A 150 -3.61 8.17 -1.58
C ALA A 150 -3.93 9.49 -2.29
N GLU A 151 -4.52 9.42 -3.47
CA GLU A 151 -4.97 10.60 -4.22
C GLU A 151 -6.04 11.40 -3.47
N GLU A 152 -6.89 10.74 -2.69
CA GLU A 152 -7.91 11.38 -1.88
C GLU A 152 -7.36 12.04 -0.60
N THR A 153 -6.07 11.87 -0.28
CA THR A 153 -5.43 12.60 0.84
C THR A 153 -5.19 14.07 0.51
N ARG A 154 -4.89 14.88 1.51
CA ARG A 154 -4.74 16.35 1.40
C ARG A 154 -3.77 16.80 0.30
N LEU A 155 -2.67 16.10 0.12
CA LEU A 155 -1.63 16.43 -0.89
C LEU A 155 -1.59 15.45 -2.07
N GLY A 156 -2.40 14.39 -2.04
CA GLY A 156 -2.46 13.39 -3.10
C GLY A 156 -1.13 12.69 -3.39
N ILE A 157 -0.27 12.54 -2.37
CA ILE A 157 1.04 11.89 -2.54
C ILE A 157 0.84 10.42 -2.90
N PRO A 158 1.30 9.95 -4.07
CA PRO A 158 1.08 8.59 -4.51
C PRO A 158 1.82 7.58 -3.63
N VAL A 159 1.27 6.37 -3.54
CA VAL A 159 1.92 5.26 -2.85
C VAL A 159 2.99 4.63 -3.72
N THR A 160 4.15 4.36 -3.14
CA THR A 160 5.24 3.60 -3.75
C THR A 160 5.29 2.20 -3.14
N PHE A 161 5.35 1.19 -3.99
CA PHE A 161 5.47 -0.20 -3.56
C PHE A 161 6.84 -0.75 -3.94
N SER A 162 7.48 -1.38 -2.97
CA SER A 162 8.65 -2.21 -3.19
C SER A 162 8.30 -3.68 -2.98
N THR A 163 9.16 -4.55 -3.43
CA THR A 163 9.10 -5.99 -3.20
C THR A 163 10.49 -6.57 -3.22
N ASP A 164 10.63 -7.78 -2.66
CA ASP A 164 11.85 -8.58 -2.77
C ASP A 164 11.66 -9.59 -3.90
N PRO A 165 12.06 -9.27 -5.15
CA PRO A 165 11.72 -10.08 -6.31
C PRO A 165 12.42 -11.43 -6.25
N LEU A 166 11.66 -12.48 -5.94
CA LEU A 166 12.10 -13.85 -5.97
C LEU A 166 11.54 -14.55 -7.21
N HIS A 167 12.33 -14.57 -8.27
CA HIS A 167 12.01 -15.34 -9.49
C HIS A 167 12.42 -16.82 -9.38
N GLU A 168 12.77 -17.27 -8.18
CA GLU A 168 13.10 -18.67 -7.91
C GLU A 168 11.86 -19.56 -7.93
N VAL A 169 12.07 -20.83 -8.18
CA VAL A 169 11.03 -21.84 -7.97
C VAL A 169 10.70 -21.86 -6.47
N PRO A 170 9.43 -21.69 -6.07
CA PRO A 170 9.08 -21.66 -4.66
C PRO A 170 9.55 -22.92 -3.93
N ARG A 171 10.34 -22.74 -2.90
CA ARG A 171 10.71 -23.82 -1.97
C ARG A 171 9.71 -23.79 -0.82
N GLY A 172 8.54 -24.41 -1.02
CA GLY A 172 7.55 -24.65 0.05
C GLY A 172 7.23 -23.46 0.94
N GLY A 173 6.00 -23.09 1.02
CA GLY A 173 5.39 -21.94 1.70
C GLY A 173 6.08 -21.46 2.96
N GLY A 174 6.87 -20.42 2.84
CA GLY A 174 7.37 -19.61 3.95
C GLY A 174 6.79 -18.21 3.86
N ILE A 175 6.61 -17.59 5.02
CA ILE A 175 6.05 -16.24 5.20
C ILE A 175 6.82 -15.17 4.40
N ALA A 176 8.08 -15.46 4.02
CA ALA A 176 8.98 -14.55 3.30
C ALA A 176 9.10 -14.85 1.79
N ALA A 177 8.40 -15.85 1.28
CA ALA A 177 8.49 -16.18 -0.14
C ALA A 177 7.50 -15.33 -0.93
N PHE A 178 8.04 -14.44 -1.74
CA PHE A 178 7.31 -13.74 -2.77
C PHE A 178 7.34 -14.59 -4.04
N SER A 179 6.26 -15.25 -4.36
CA SER A 179 6.11 -15.96 -5.63
C SER A 179 4.95 -15.35 -6.40
N LEU A 180 5.27 -14.67 -7.48
CA LEU A 180 4.27 -14.26 -8.44
C LEU A 180 4.03 -15.41 -9.43
N ASP A 181 2.77 -15.83 -9.56
CA ASP A 181 2.38 -16.65 -10.67
C ASP A 181 2.42 -15.84 -11.96
N GLY A 182 2.93 -16.43 -13.03
CA GLY A 182 2.96 -15.79 -14.35
C GLY A 182 4.21 -14.97 -14.67
N ILE A 183 5.18 -14.87 -13.75
CA ILE A 183 6.50 -14.32 -14.05
C ILE A 183 7.51 -15.41 -14.43
N SER A 184 8.60 -15.01 -15.09
CA SER A 184 9.69 -15.89 -15.48
C SER A 184 10.35 -16.55 -14.25
N LYS A 185 10.82 -17.78 -14.39
CA LYS A 185 11.49 -18.55 -13.33
C LYS A 185 12.99 -18.64 -13.61
N TRP A 186 13.78 -18.33 -12.59
CA TRP A 186 15.23 -18.21 -12.66
C TRP A 186 15.91 -18.97 -11.52
N PRO A 187 17.21 -19.23 -11.62
CA PRO A 187 17.98 -19.78 -10.50
C PRO A 187 17.95 -18.84 -9.29
N SER A 188 18.23 -19.40 -8.12
CA SER A 188 18.52 -18.58 -6.93
C SER A 188 19.71 -17.66 -7.13
N GLN A 189 19.89 -16.67 -6.27
CA GLN A 189 21.03 -15.77 -6.27
C GLN A 189 22.36 -16.54 -6.23
N LEU A 190 22.43 -17.63 -5.46
CA LEU A 190 23.60 -18.52 -5.44
C LEU A 190 23.78 -19.26 -6.77
N GLY A 191 22.68 -19.66 -7.41
CA GLY A 191 22.71 -20.27 -8.75
C GLY A 191 23.24 -19.31 -9.79
N PHE A 192 22.80 -18.05 -9.78
CA PHE A 192 23.34 -17.00 -10.64
C PHE A 192 24.85 -16.79 -10.40
N ALA A 193 25.25 -16.67 -9.14
CA ALA A 193 26.67 -16.49 -8.79
C ALA A 193 27.55 -17.67 -9.28
N ALA A 194 27.01 -18.88 -9.26
CA ALA A 194 27.73 -20.09 -9.75
C ALA A 194 27.98 -20.03 -11.26
N THR A 195 27.16 -19.32 -12.05
CA THR A 195 27.41 -19.17 -13.50
C THR A 195 28.62 -18.31 -13.81
N ARG A 196 29.00 -17.38 -12.93
CA ARG A 196 30.03 -16.35 -13.13
C ARG A 196 29.80 -15.49 -14.38
N ASP A 197 28.54 -15.41 -14.83
CA ASP A 197 28.11 -14.69 -16.02
C ASP A 197 27.36 -13.41 -15.60
N THR A 198 28.06 -12.29 -15.68
CA THR A 198 27.51 -10.97 -15.31
C THR A 198 26.45 -10.48 -16.31
N ASP A 199 26.58 -10.85 -17.59
CA ASP A 199 25.64 -10.46 -18.64
C ASP A 199 24.29 -11.17 -18.45
N LEU A 200 24.32 -12.42 -18.01
CA LEU A 200 23.13 -13.16 -17.64
C LEU A 200 22.38 -12.48 -16.48
N ILE A 201 23.12 -12.04 -15.45
CA ILE A 201 22.53 -11.34 -14.29
C ILE A 201 21.93 -10.00 -14.72
N PHE A 202 22.62 -9.25 -15.58
CA PHE A 202 22.10 -8.00 -16.12
C PHE A 202 20.81 -8.21 -16.93
N LYS A 203 20.80 -9.23 -17.79
CA LYS A 203 19.62 -9.62 -18.57
C LYS A 203 18.44 -10.03 -17.67
N PHE A 204 18.72 -10.79 -16.62
CA PHE A 204 17.70 -11.11 -15.61
C PHE A 204 17.09 -9.83 -15.00
N GLY A 205 17.92 -8.88 -14.59
CA GLY A 205 17.45 -7.60 -14.04
C GLY A 205 16.55 -6.81 -15.02
N GLN A 206 16.88 -6.82 -16.30
CA GLN A 206 16.04 -6.19 -17.33
C GLN A 206 14.68 -6.89 -17.46
N ILE A 207 14.66 -8.23 -17.46
CA ILE A 207 13.42 -9.02 -17.57
C ILE A 207 12.56 -8.81 -16.32
N ALA A 208 13.14 -8.95 -15.13
CA ALA A 208 12.44 -8.72 -13.87
C ALA A 208 11.83 -7.30 -13.81
N SER A 209 12.60 -6.28 -14.23
CA SER A 209 12.09 -4.90 -14.29
C SER A 209 10.92 -4.74 -15.26
N ALA A 210 10.90 -5.45 -16.38
CA ALA A 210 9.78 -5.41 -17.31
C ALA A 210 8.54 -6.09 -16.75
N GLU A 211 8.71 -7.28 -16.13
CA GLU A 211 7.62 -8.05 -15.53
C GLU A 211 6.94 -7.29 -14.38
N TYR A 212 7.70 -6.57 -13.55
CA TYR A 212 7.14 -5.78 -12.44
C TYR A 212 6.49 -4.46 -12.87
N ARG A 213 6.64 -4.04 -14.13
CA ARG A 213 5.99 -2.84 -14.67
C ARG A 213 4.73 -3.15 -15.49
N ALA A 214 4.57 -4.40 -15.90
CA ALA A 214 3.44 -4.84 -16.72
C ALA A 214 2.18 -5.02 -15.90
#